data_43649da713fdd0516676fa71e3e10d3d
#
_entry.id   43649da713fdd0516676fa71e3e10d3d
#
_cell.length_a   1.000
_cell.length_b   1.000
_cell.length_c   1.000
_cell.angle_alpha   90.00
_cell.angle_beta   90.00
_cell.angle_gamma   90.00
#
_symmetry.space_group_name_H-M   'P 1'
#
loop_
_entity.id
_entity.type
_entity.pdbx_description
1 polymer ?
#
loop_
_entity_poly.entity_id
_entity_poly.type
_entity_poly.pdbx_seq_one_letter_code
_entity_poly.pdbx_strand_id
1 'polypeptide(L)'
;MTDMNGETEVSNLNSSTTKKVFIRGRFYGDKTLPSLNDAISEYARHPKAGGKMKNDCKWICIAAIRKYLKGWKVTNPPIILHYKFYEPIKGQKRDYGNIFDWCDKCFQDALQDCKVIDNDNPDWVTNFTHEFFYTDGEPYIEIEIEEKGR
;
A
#
# COMPACT_ATOMS: atom_id res chain seq x y z
N MET A 1 5.31 -28.75 -13.71
CA MET A 1 5.79 -28.35 -13.93
C MET A 1 6.04 -27.92 -14.27
N THR A 2 5.68 -28.49 -14.39
CA THR A 2 6.12 -28.12 -14.89
C THR A 2 6.35 -27.89 -15.08
N ASP A 3 5.90 -28.52 -15.13
CA ASP A 3 6.40 -28.27 -15.62
C ASP A 3 6.70 -28.20 -15.72
N MET A 4 6.45 -28.69 -15.73
CA MET A 4 6.89 -28.53 -16.05
C MET A 4 7.28 -28.17 -16.49
N ASN A 5 6.96 -28.74 -16.59
CA ASN A 5 7.48 -28.25 -17.02
C ASN A 5 7.54 -27.37 -17.85
N GLY A 6 7.28 -27.18 -18.14
CA GLY A 6 7.59 -26.39 -19.31
C GLY A 6 6.61 -25.29 -19.59
N GLU A 7 5.41 -25.54 -19.50
CA GLU A 7 4.40 -24.50 -19.76
C GLU A 7 4.40 -23.46 -18.64
N THR A 8 4.80 -23.83 -17.47
CA THR A 8 4.97 -22.88 -16.38
C THR A 8 6.05 -21.86 -16.74
N GLU A 9 7.07 -22.28 -17.40
CA GLU A 9 8.14 -21.40 -17.82
C GLU A 9 7.66 -20.28 -18.74
N VAL A 10 6.87 -20.64 -19.72
CA VAL A 10 6.32 -19.67 -20.67
C VAL A 10 5.46 -18.64 -19.93
N SER A 11 4.63 -19.10 -19.03
CA SER A 11 3.79 -18.23 -18.25
C SER A 11 4.63 -17.21 -17.45
N ASN A 12 5.69 -17.69 -16.83
CA ASN A 12 6.57 -16.83 -16.03
C ASN A 12 7.28 -15.77 -16.88
N LEU A 13 7.67 -16.15 -18.08
CA LEU A 13 8.35 -15.20 -18.97
C LEU A 13 7.45 -14.06 -19.40
N ASN A 14 6.15 -14.31 -19.47
CA ASN A 14 5.19 -13.30 -19.91
C ASN A 14 4.54 -12.56 -18.75
N SER A 15 4.78 -12.97 -17.53
CA SER A 15 4.19 -12.35 -16.36
C SER A 15 4.88 -11.05 -16.04
N SER A 16 4.10 -10.08 -15.58
CA SER A 16 4.67 -8.90 -14.96
C SER A 16 5.32 -9.33 -13.65
N THR A 17 6.40 -8.63 -13.29
CA THR A 17 6.97 -8.80 -11.97
C THR A 17 6.04 -8.19 -10.95
N THR A 18 5.72 -8.94 -9.92
CA THR A 18 4.89 -8.44 -8.82
C THR A 18 5.57 -8.67 -7.48
N LYS A 19 5.35 -7.74 -6.57
CA LYS A 19 5.80 -7.83 -5.18
C LYS A 19 4.66 -7.45 -4.28
N LYS A 20 4.58 -8.08 -3.12
CA LYS A 20 3.51 -7.79 -2.16
C LYS A 20 4.07 -7.25 -0.86
N VAL A 21 3.38 -6.26 -0.33
CA VAL A 21 3.67 -5.66 0.98
C VAL A 21 2.40 -5.78 1.82
N PHE A 22 2.55 -6.19 3.08
CA PHE A 22 1.44 -6.29 4.01
C PHE A 22 1.65 -5.32 5.15
N ILE A 23 0.61 -4.55 5.47
CA ILE A 23 0.60 -3.68 6.64
C ILE A 23 -0.41 -4.30 7.59
N ARG A 24 0.08 -4.94 8.66
CA ARG A 24 -0.74 -5.70 9.60
C ARG A 24 -0.74 -5.03 10.95
N GLY A 25 -1.90 -4.98 11.58
CA GLY A 25 -1.99 -4.50 12.95
C GLY A 25 -3.01 -3.39 13.10
N ARG A 26 -3.18 -2.96 14.36
CA ARG A 26 -4.12 -1.91 14.73
C ARG A 26 -3.33 -0.70 15.20
N PHE A 27 -2.97 0.16 14.26
CA PHE A 27 -2.19 1.34 14.58
C PHE A 27 -3.06 2.57 14.85
N TYR A 28 -4.36 2.47 14.57
CA TYR A 28 -5.29 3.56 14.79
C TYR A 28 -6.60 2.98 15.36
N GLY A 29 -6.69 2.94 16.71
CA GLY A 29 -7.83 2.31 17.36
C GLY A 29 -7.94 0.84 16.96
N ASP A 30 -9.10 0.45 16.44
CA ASP A 30 -9.31 -0.91 15.94
C ASP A 30 -9.00 -1.06 14.45
N LYS A 31 -8.41 -0.05 13.84
CA LYS A 31 -8.13 -0.01 12.40
C LYS A 31 -6.64 -0.04 12.13
N THR A 32 -6.27 -0.46 10.93
CA THR A 32 -4.85 -0.51 10.56
C THR A 32 -4.25 0.88 10.48
N LEU A 33 -4.88 1.76 9.70
CA LEU A 33 -4.42 3.15 9.53
C LEU A 33 -5.60 4.11 9.66
N PRO A 34 -5.32 5.40 9.96
CA PRO A 34 -6.35 6.44 9.85
C PRO A 34 -6.86 6.57 8.43
N SER A 35 -7.98 7.24 8.26
CA SER A 35 -8.49 7.64 6.94
C SER A 35 -8.13 9.10 6.69
N LEU A 36 -8.42 9.58 5.48
CA LEU A 36 -8.21 11.00 5.16
C LEU A 36 -9.03 11.91 6.07
N ASN A 37 -10.28 11.52 6.38
CA ASN A 37 -11.10 12.32 7.31
C ASN A 37 -10.48 12.42 8.69
N ASP A 38 -9.88 11.33 9.18
CA ASP A 38 -9.17 11.35 10.47
C ASP A 38 -8.02 12.34 10.42
N ALA A 39 -7.26 12.32 9.33
CA ALA A 39 -6.13 13.22 9.16
C ALA A 39 -6.58 14.68 9.07
N ILE A 40 -7.64 14.96 8.31
CA ILE A 40 -8.18 16.31 8.20
C ILE A 40 -8.60 16.81 9.58
N SER A 41 -9.25 15.97 10.37
CA SER A 41 -9.66 16.34 11.73
C SER A 41 -8.45 16.65 12.61
N GLU A 42 -7.37 15.86 12.50
CA GLU A 42 -6.16 16.10 13.28
C GLU A 42 -5.46 17.39 12.88
N TYR A 43 -5.40 17.67 11.56
CA TYR A 43 -4.82 18.93 11.08
C TYR A 43 -5.64 20.12 11.54
N ALA A 44 -6.97 20.00 11.54
CA ALA A 44 -7.86 21.07 12.00
C ALA A 44 -7.70 21.31 13.50
N ARG A 45 -7.48 20.23 14.28
CA ARG A 45 -7.27 20.33 15.71
C ARG A 45 -5.96 21.04 16.02
N HIS A 46 -4.89 20.65 15.33
CA HIS A 46 -3.57 21.24 15.49
C HIS A 46 -2.65 20.82 14.35
N PRO A 47 -1.98 21.76 13.67
CA PRO A 47 -1.09 21.40 12.56
C PRO A 47 -0.02 20.37 12.92
N LYS A 48 0.54 20.46 14.12
CA LYS A 48 1.56 19.50 14.58
C LYS A 48 0.97 18.11 14.76
N ALA A 49 -0.28 18.00 15.23
CA ALA A 49 -0.94 16.71 15.41
C ALA A 49 -1.17 16.04 14.04
N GLY A 50 -1.61 16.80 13.04
CA GLY A 50 -1.77 16.29 11.69
C GLY A 50 -0.46 15.84 11.08
N GLY A 51 0.60 16.66 11.26
CA GLY A 51 1.93 16.31 10.78
C GLY A 51 2.48 15.06 11.44
N LYS A 52 2.25 14.91 12.75
CA LYS A 52 2.66 13.70 13.44
C LYS A 52 1.94 12.47 12.92
N MET A 53 0.62 12.56 12.72
CA MET A 53 -0.16 11.45 12.18
C MET A 53 0.36 11.02 10.81
N LYS A 54 0.65 11.98 9.94
CA LYS A 54 1.20 11.68 8.61
C LYS A 54 2.55 11.00 8.72
N ASN A 55 3.42 11.51 9.56
CA ASN A 55 4.75 10.95 9.74
C ASN A 55 4.69 9.54 10.34
N ASP A 56 3.82 9.32 11.33
CA ASP A 56 3.65 8.00 11.93
C ASP A 56 3.18 6.99 10.89
N CYS A 57 2.20 7.36 10.05
CA CYS A 57 1.69 6.48 9.01
C CYS A 57 2.76 6.17 7.96
N LYS A 58 3.57 7.17 7.60
CA LYS A 58 4.67 6.93 6.66
C LYS A 58 5.68 5.93 7.25
N TRP A 59 6.01 6.04 8.53
CA TRP A 59 6.95 5.12 9.16
C TRP A 59 6.40 3.70 9.26
N ILE A 60 5.10 3.55 9.47
CA ILE A 60 4.45 2.24 9.42
C ILE A 60 4.63 1.62 8.03
N CYS A 61 4.40 2.41 6.99
CA CYS A 61 4.59 1.97 5.60
C CYS A 61 6.06 1.63 5.32
N ILE A 62 7.00 2.45 5.80
CA ILE A 62 8.43 2.21 5.63
C ILE A 62 8.83 0.87 6.25
N ALA A 63 8.36 0.60 7.46
CA ALA A 63 8.66 -0.65 8.14
C ALA A 63 8.17 -1.85 7.33
N ALA A 64 6.95 -1.77 6.79
CA ALA A 64 6.39 -2.84 5.96
C ALA A 64 7.18 -3.02 4.67
N ILE A 65 7.53 -1.93 4.01
CA ILE A 65 8.31 -1.96 2.77
C ILE A 65 9.66 -2.63 3.01
N ARG A 66 10.36 -2.24 4.06
CA ARG A 66 11.66 -2.83 4.40
C ARG A 66 11.54 -4.33 4.68
N LYS A 67 10.47 -4.71 5.38
CA LYS A 67 10.26 -6.11 5.75
C LYS A 67 10.00 -7.00 4.52
N TYR A 68 9.14 -6.54 3.63
CA TYR A 68 8.68 -7.37 2.52
C TYR A 68 9.48 -7.21 1.24
N LEU A 69 10.02 -6.04 0.97
CA LEU A 69 10.77 -5.79 -0.27
C LEU A 69 12.28 -5.98 -0.12
N LYS A 70 12.80 -5.82 1.10
CA LYS A 70 14.21 -6.14 1.40
C LYS A 70 15.20 -5.49 0.43
N GLY A 71 14.98 -4.22 0.13
CA GLY A 71 15.88 -3.46 -0.76
C GLY A 71 15.57 -3.59 -2.23
N TRP A 72 14.53 -4.32 -2.60
CA TRP A 72 14.11 -4.41 -3.99
C TRP A 72 13.70 -3.02 -4.51
N LYS A 73 14.03 -2.76 -5.77
CA LYS A 73 13.69 -1.50 -6.45
C LYS A 73 12.98 -1.81 -7.75
N VAL A 74 12.11 -0.89 -8.15
CA VAL A 74 11.47 -0.96 -9.47
C VAL A 74 12.53 -0.76 -10.54
N THR A 75 12.61 -1.70 -11.47
CA THR A 75 13.54 -1.62 -12.60
C THR A 75 12.82 -1.40 -13.92
N ASN A 76 11.54 -1.62 -13.96
CA ASN A 76 10.74 -1.49 -15.19
C ASN A 76 9.49 -0.65 -14.96
N PRO A 77 9.67 0.68 -14.75
CA PRO A 77 8.53 1.57 -14.55
C PRO A 77 7.73 1.76 -15.83
N PRO A 78 6.47 2.19 -15.76
CA PRO A 78 5.73 2.51 -14.56
C PRO A 78 5.17 1.28 -13.86
N ILE A 79 4.75 1.47 -12.61
CA ILE A 79 4.09 0.42 -11.83
C ILE A 79 2.60 0.71 -11.67
N ILE A 80 1.87 -0.34 -11.34
CA ILE A 80 0.48 -0.26 -10.89
C ILE A 80 0.45 -0.71 -9.44
N LEU A 81 -0.27 0.01 -8.60
CA LEU A 81 -0.45 -0.35 -7.20
C LEU A 81 -1.85 -0.93 -7.00
N HIS A 82 -1.91 -2.16 -6.50
CA HIS A 82 -3.17 -2.86 -6.25
C HIS A 82 -3.36 -2.98 -4.74
N TYR A 83 -4.40 -2.32 -4.22
CA TYR A 83 -4.68 -2.29 -2.79
C TYR A 83 -5.83 -3.20 -2.45
N LYS A 84 -5.69 -3.97 -1.37
CA LYS A 84 -6.79 -4.71 -0.75
C LYS A 84 -6.83 -4.34 0.72
N PHE A 85 -7.94 -3.75 1.13
CA PHE A 85 -8.13 -3.30 2.50
C PHE A 85 -9.05 -4.28 3.23
N TYR A 86 -8.54 -4.83 4.32
CA TYR A 86 -9.32 -5.73 5.17
C TYR A 86 -9.64 -4.98 6.45
N GLU A 87 -10.86 -4.40 6.48
CA GLU A 87 -11.34 -3.57 7.57
C GLU A 87 -12.02 -4.42 8.64
N PRO A 88 -12.08 -3.95 9.90
CA PRO A 88 -12.79 -4.68 10.94
C PRO A 88 -14.28 -4.80 10.59
N ILE A 89 -14.83 -6.00 10.81
CA ILE A 89 -16.25 -6.22 10.56
C ILE A 89 -17.11 -5.50 11.60
N LYS A 90 -16.58 -5.33 12.81
CA LYS A 90 -17.26 -4.63 13.92
C LYS A 90 -16.85 -3.18 13.93
N GLY A 91 -17.73 -2.36 14.54
CA GLY A 91 -17.46 -0.94 14.67
C GLY A 91 -17.99 -0.13 13.50
N GLN A 92 -17.63 1.13 13.48
CA GLN A 92 -18.13 2.05 12.48
C GLN A 92 -17.44 1.80 11.14
N LYS A 93 -18.23 1.70 10.09
CA LYS A 93 -17.71 1.57 8.72
C LYS A 93 -17.21 2.93 8.26
N ARG A 94 -16.12 2.92 7.52
CA ARG A 94 -15.49 4.14 7.01
C ARG A 94 -15.74 4.27 5.51
N ASP A 95 -15.65 5.50 5.01
CA ASP A 95 -15.74 5.81 3.58
C ASP A 95 -14.52 5.22 2.87
N TYR A 96 -14.76 4.44 1.83
CA TYR A 96 -13.69 3.73 1.11
C TYR A 96 -12.69 4.67 0.46
N GLY A 97 -13.18 5.75 -0.17
CA GLY A 97 -12.29 6.71 -0.80
C GLY A 97 -11.33 7.32 0.20
N ASN A 98 -11.83 7.64 1.39
CA ASN A 98 -11.00 8.24 2.44
C ASN A 98 -9.96 7.25 2.98
N ILE A 99 -10.30 5.96 3.04
CA ILE A 99 -9.35 4.91 3.44
C ILE A 99 -8.22 4.82 2.41
N PHE A 100 -8.59 4.73 1.14
CA PHE A 100 -7.63 4.59 0.06
C PHE A 100 -6.74 5.81 -0.06
N ASP A 101 -7.33 7.01 -0.11
CA ASP A 101 -6.57 8.24 -0.36
C ASP A 101 -5.44 8.46 0.64
N TRP A 102 -5.73 8.25 1.91
CA TRP A 102 -4.71 8.46 2.94
C TRP A 102 -3.62 7.40 2.88
N CYS A 103 -4.02 6.13 2.74
CA CYS A 103 -3.06 5.03 2.67
C CYS A 103 -2.14 5.20 1.45
N ASP A 104 -2.72 5.51 0.30
CA ASP A 104 -1.95 5.68 -0.94
C ASP A 104 -0.93 6.80 -0.82
N LYS A 105 -1.32 7.92 -0.22
CA LYS A 105 -0.41 9.05 -0.03
C LYS A 105 0.78 8.64 0.86
N CYS A 106 0.50 8.00 1.97
CA CYS A 106 1.55 7.58 2.90
C CYS A 106 2.45 6.50 2.29
N PHE A 107 1.84 5.56 1.56
CA PHE A 107 2.59 4.46 0.96
C PHE A 107 3.51 4.94 -0.16
N GLN A 108 3.04 5.83 -1.03
CA GLN A 108 3.88 6.36 -2.10
C GLN A 108 5.03 7.19 -1.56
N ASP A 109 4.77 8.00 -0.53
CA ASP A 109 5.85 8.74 0.13
C ASP A 109 6.91 7.79 0.70
N ALA A 110 6.44 6.68 1.29
CA ALA A 110 7.34 5.67 1.85
C ALA A 110 8.13 4.94 0.77
N LEU A 111 7.51 4.64 -0.37
CA LEU A 111 8.20 4.02 -1.50
C LEU A 111 9.35 4.90 -1.99
N GLN A 112 9.14 6.23 -2.03
CA GLN A 112 10.18 7.16 -2.43
C GLN A 112 11.30 7.21 -1.37
N ASP A 113 10.94 7.30 -0.11
CA ASP A 113 11.92 7.34 0.98
C ASP A 113 12.78 6.07 1.00
N CYS A 114 12.20 4.93 0.68
CA CYS A 114 12.92 3.66 0.63
C CYS A 114 13.63 3.42 -0.70
N LYS A 115 13.57 4.38 -1.61
CA LYS A 115 14.21 4.29 -2.93
C LYS A 115 13.67 3.14 -3.78
N VAL A 116 12.42 2.73 -3.57
CA VAL A 116 11.75 1.73 -4.41
C VAL A 116 11.37 2.37 -5.74
N ILE A 117 10.91 3.62 -5.68
CA ILE A 117 10.64 4.46 -6.85
C ILE A 117 11.34 5.79 -6.67
N ASP A 118 11.64 6.46 -7.78
CA ASP A 118 12.32 7.76 -7.72
C ASP A 118 11.34 8.92 -7.57
N ASN A 119 10.11 8.73 -8.03
CA ASN A 119 9.10 9.78 -8.02
C ASN A 119 7.72 9.13 -7.99
N ASP A 120 6.67 9.92 -7.68
CA ASP A 120 5.30 9.42 -7.66
C ASP A 120 4.47 9.92 -8.85
N ASN A 121 5.10 10.53 -9.84
CA ASN A 121 4.38 10.98 -11.04
C ASN A 121 4.03 9.79 -11.94
N PRO A 122 3.23 10.00 -13.01
CA PRO A 122 2.78 8.90 -13.87
C PRO A 122 3.88 8.12 -14.59
N ASP A 123 5.09 8.67 -14.68
CA ASP A 123 6.22 7.91 -15.23
C ASP A 123 6.62 6.76 -14.32
N TRP A 124 6.30 6.84 -13.03
CA TRP A 124 6.62 5.82 -12.05
C TRP A 124 5.40 5.06 -11.55
N VAL A 125 4.28 5.74 -11.30
CA VAL A 125 3.05 5.12 -10.81
C VAL A 125 1.93 5.52 -11.76
N THR A 126 1.47 4.58 -12.58
CA THR A 126 0.56 4.91 -13.67
C THR A 126 -0.90 4.59 -13.39
N ASN A 127 -1.18 3.71 -12.43
CA ASN A 127 -2.56 3.34 -12.16
C ASN A 127 -2.70 2.69 -10.80
N PHE A 128 -3.95 2.54 -10.36
CA PHE A 128 -4.30 1.98 -9.06
C PHE A 128 -5.52 1.09 -9.20
N THR A 129 -5.60 0.05 -8.36
CA THR A 129 -6.85 -0.64 -8.09
C THR A 129 -7.03 -0.71 -6.58
N HIS A 130 -8.29 -0.78 -6.13
CA HIS A 130 -8.56 -0.95 -4.72
C HIS A 130 -9.82 -1.78 -4.52
N GLU A 131 -9.74 -2.67 -3.55
CA GLU A 131 -10.85 -3.53 -3.15
C GLU A 131 -10.95 -3.50 -1.62
N PHE A 132 -12.17 -3.67 -1.12
CA PHE A 132 -12.44 -3.56 0.32
C PHE A 132 -13.15 -4.80 0.80
N PHE A 133 -12.66 -5.36 1.90
CA PHE A 133 -13.17 -6.56 2.52
C PHE A 133 -13.32 -6.31 4.01
N TYR A 134 -14.06 -7.18 4.68
CA TYR A 134 -14.23 -7.10 6.14
C TYR A 134 -13.77 -8.40 6.76
N THR A 135 -13.13 -8.30 7.93
CA THR A 135 -12.57 -9.45 8.62
C THR A 135 -12.92 -9.43 10.10
N ASP A 136 -13.14 -10.63 10.67
CA ASP A 136 -13.28 -10.80 12.11
C ASP A 136 -11.94 -10.77 12.81
N GLY A 137 -10.87 -11.05 12.08
CA GLY A 137 -9.51 -11.08 12.61
C GLY A 137 -8.87 -9.71 12.64
N GLU A 138 -7.56 -9.71 12.78
CA GLU A 138 -6.81 -8.47 12.77
C GLU A 138 -6.91 -7.79 11.41
N PRO A 139 -7.21 -6.49 11.37
CA PRO A 139 -7.27 -5.78 10.09
C PRO A 139 -5.88 -5.68 9.47
N TYR A 140 -5.85 -5.59 8.16
CA TYR A 140 -4.59 -5.43 7.44
C TYR A 140 -4.83 -4.89 6.04
N ILE A 141 -3.74 -4.46 5.41
CA ILE A 141 -3.75 -3.96 4.05
C ILE A 141 -2.75 -4.79 3.26
N GLU A 142 -3.17 -5.27 2.09
CA GLU A 142 -2.29 -5.94 1.14
C GLU A 142 -2.07 -5.00 -0.04
N ILE A 143 -0.81 -4.75 -0.38
CA ILE A 143 -0.48 -3.88 -1.51
C ILE A 143 0.41 -4.68 -2.44
N GLU A 144 -0.06 -4.85 -3.66
CA GLU A 144 0.72 -5.53 -4.70
C GLU A 144 1.26 -4.49 -5.67
N ILE A 145 2.57 -4.55 -5.90
CA ILE A 145 3.27 -3.65 -6.80
C ILE A 145 3.53 -4.44 -8.08
N GLU A 146 2.92 -4.00 -9.16
CA GLU A 146 3.09 -4.64 -10.46
C GLU A 146 3.93 -3.75 -11.38
N GLU A 147 5.04 -4.26 -11.89
CA GLU A 147 5.83 -3.55 -12.89
C GLU A 147 5.17 -3.76 -14.24
N LYS A 148 4.52 -2.71 -14.73
CA LYS A 148 3.86 -2.77 -16.02
C LYS A 148 4.84 -2.59 -17.17
N GLY A 149 5.79 -1.68 -17.00
CA GLY A 149 6.71 -1.29 -18.04
C GLY A 149 6.05 -0.45 -19.12
N ARG A 150 6.82 -0.05 -20.07
CA ARG A 150 6.35 0.76 -21.21
C ARG A 150 6.09 -0.08 -22.44
#